data_502f034325deddc9dbd2d4891ff24240
#
_entry.id   502f034325deddc9dbd2d4891ff24240
#
_cell.length_a   1.000
_cell.length_b   1.000
_cell.length_c   1.000
_cell.angle_alpha   90.00
_cell.angle_beta   90.00
_cell.angle_gamma   90.00
#
_symmetry.space_group_name_H-M   'P 1'
#
loop_
_entity.id
_entity.type
_entity.pdbx_description
1 polymer ?
#
loop_
_entity_poly.entity_id
_entity_poly.type
_entity_poly.pdbx_seq_one_letter_code
_entity_poly.pdbx_strand_id
1 'polypeptide(L)'
;MSSSYVILGAGVIGLTTALELRERYPQANIIIVAKFLPGDRDASYTSPWAGANWLSVATDNGRQEEWDRITYQKFKELATRTAEVGVYAMPITAVYDSEIEDAGVLSTGTGKIWYDGLVGGIAMLGEERLPEGAKFGYELSTFVVDTQVYLPWLQGEARRQGIEIRRGMFGSLDELFTAFPDANAYFNCTGLGSYSLKGVEDKSIYPTRGQIMLVESPKTTMTRMYFRSPQRVNKDTTYVFPRGPHNGVVLGGIRLDNDWSGEVDLELAEDIKQRCCALAPELGKPEDLKVIYHGVGLRPSRKGGARLERERFAEHLVIHNYGAGGAGYQASWGMAKGAVDLLQKDSRL
;
A
#
# COMPACT_ATOMS: atom_id res chain seq x y z
N MET A 1 6.98 35.26 0.17
CA MET A 1 7.29 34.30 1.26
C MET A 1 7.28 32.91 0.66
N SER A 2 8.14 32.00 1.08
CA SER A 2 8.13 30.61 0.64
C SER A 2 6.90 29.90 1.21
N SER A 3 6.19 29.09 0.41
CA SER A 3 5.06 28.32 0.91
C SER A 3 5.51 27.29 1.95
N SER A 4 4.67 27.02 2.95
CA SER A 4 4.93 26.05 4.02
C SER A 4 3.84 24.99 4.06
N TYR A 5 4.21 23.72 4.12
CA TYR A 5 3.29 22.57 4.13
C TYR A 5 3.63 21.60 5.25
N VAL A 6 2.62 21.12 5.93
CA VAL A 6 2.78 20.14 7.02
C VAL A 6 2.06 18.85 6.64
N ILE A 7 2.77 17.71 6.75
CA ILE A 7 2.21 16.38 6.52
C ILE A 7 2.13 15.65 7.85
N LEU A 8 0.94 15.20 8.23
CA LEU A 8 0.71 14.40 9.42
C LEU A 8 0.65 12.92 9.03
N GLY A 9 1.71 12.17 9.36
CA GLY A 9 1.89 10.75 9.06
C GLY A 9 3.08 10.48 8.13
N ALA A 10 3.87 9.43 8.45
CA ALA A 10 5.04 8.99 7.69
C ALA A 10 4.93 7.52 7.22
N GLY A 11 3.72 7.07 6.92
CA GLY A 11 3.49 5.87 6.13
C GLY A 11 3.82 6.11 4.65
N VAL A 12 3.65 5.09 3.81
CA VAL A 12 3.94 5.19 2.37
C VAL A 12 3.22 6.39 1.74
N ILE A 13 1.96 6.64 2.09
CA ILE A 13 1.16 7.76 1.56
C ILE A 13 1.75 9.12 1.97
N GLY A 14 2.09 9.31 3.25
CA GLY A 14 2.64 10.59 3.72
C GLY A 14 4.02 10.90 3.12
N LEU A 15 4.88 9.89 3.04
CA LEU A 15 6.22 10.04 2.46
C LEU A 15 6.16 10.35 0.95
N THR A 16 5.31 9.65 0.18
CA THR A 16 5.16 9.95 -1.25
C THR A 16 4.51 11.31 -1.48
N THR A 17 3.54 11.73 -0.63
CA THR A 17 2.94 13.06 -0.69
C THR A 17 3.99 14.16 -0.47
N ALA A 18 4.91 13.96 0.48
CA ALA A 18 5.98 14.93 0.74
C ALA A 18 6.94 15.08 -0.45
N LEU A 19 7.30 13.96 -1.09
CA LEU A 19 8.16 13.97 -2.27
C LEU A 19 7.47 14.61 -3.47
N GLU A 20 6.21 14.33 -3.71
CA GLU A 20 5.40 14.98 -4.76
C GLU A 20 5.27 16.49 -4.52
N LEU A 21 5.07 16.91 -3.25
CA LEU A 21 5.07 18.31 -2.87
C LEU A 21 6.43 19.00 -3.19
N ARG A 22 7.54 18.34 -2.88
CA ARG A 22 8.87 18.86 -3.15
C ARG A 22 9.13 18.99 -4.65
N GLU A 23 8.70 18.01 -5.43
CA GLU A 23 8.82 18.06 -6.89
C GLU A 23 8.02 19.24 -7.47
N ARG A 24 6.78 19.44 -7.00
CA ARG A 24 5.89 20.50 -7.48
C ARG A 24 6.25 21.89 -6.96
N TYR A 25 6.77 21.97 -5.72
CA TYR A 25 7.12 23.21 -5.02
C TYR A 25 8.55 23.13 -4.48
N PRO A 26 9.58 23.29 -5.34
CA PRO A 26 10.98 23.06 -4.97
C PRO A 26 11.49 23.95 -3.84
N GLN A 27 10.90 25.15 -3.66
CA GLN A 27 11.30 26.12 -2.63
C GLN A 27 10.41 26.12 -1.39
N ALA A 28 9.42 25.25 -1.31
CA ALA A 28 8.53 25.19 -0.16
C ALA A 28 9.24 24.67 1.09
N ASN A 29 8.83 25.16 2.26
CA ASN A 29 9.16 24.53 3.53
C ASN A 29 8.20 23.36 3.75
N ILE A 30 8.72 22.13 3.84
CA ILE A 30 7.91 20.91 3.98
C ILE A 30 8.35 20.17 5.24
N ILE A 31 7.39 19.90 6.11
CA ILE A 31 7.62 19.20 7.38
C ILE A 31 6.69 17.99 7.45
N ILE A 32 7.25 16.82 7.73
CA ILE A 32 6.50 15.62 8.09
C ILE A 32 6.52 15.49 9.62
N VAL A 33 5.36 15.34 10.24
CA VAL A 33 5.25 14.98 11.66
C VAL A 33 4.50 13.67 11.79
N ALA A 34 5.05 12.71 12.52
CA ALA A 34 4.44 11.40 12.65
C ALA A 34 4.75 10.71 13.98
N LYS A 35 3.76 9.98 14.51
CA LYS A 35 3.93 9.10 15.66
C LYS A 35 4.92 7.98 15.35
N PHE A 36 4.79 7.37 14.18
CA PHE A 36 5.64 6.28 13.69
C PHE A 36 6.45 6.72 12.48
N LEU A 37 7.69 6.28 12.41
CA LEU A 37 8.63 6.53 11.33
C LEU A 37 9.11 5.21 10.72
N PRO A 38 9.64 5.19 9.48
CA PRO A 38 10.30 4.00 8.93
C PRO A 38 11.30 3.38 9.90
N GLY A 39 11.17 2.06 10.12
CA GLY A 39 11.90 1.29 11.14
C GLY A 39 11.05 0.94 12.36
N ASP A 40 10.00 1.69 12.67
CA ASP A 40 9.06 1.32 13.74
C ASP A 40 8.17 0.14 13.30
N ARG A 41 7.77 -0.67 14.28
CA ARG A 41 6.91 -1.84 14.09
C ARG A 41 5.76 -1.79 15.08
N ASP A 42 4.59 -1.38 14.60
CA ASP A 42 3.34 -1.33 15.35
C ASP A 42 2.22 -1.76 14.40
N ALA A 43 1.24 -2.51 14.86
CA ALA A 43 0.16 -3.01 13.99
C ALA A 43 -0.63 -1.88 13.33
N SER A 44 -0.82 -0.74 14.02
CA SER A 44 -1.49 0.45 13.49
C SER A 44 -0.63 1.25 12.50
N TYR A 45 0.68 1.04 12.47
CA TYR A 45 1.60 1.54 11.44
C TYR A 45 1.71 0.50 10.32
N THR A 46 0.73 0.47 9.45
CA THR A 46 0.51 -0.64 8.50
C THR A 46 1.61 -0.79 7.45
N SER A 47 2.25 0.31 7.03
CA SER A 47 3.17 0.32 5.87
C SER A 47 4.31 -0.70 5.94
N PRO A 48 5.00 -0.96 7.06
CA PRO A 48 6.05 -1.97 7.15
C PRO A 48 5.58 -3.42 6.94
N TRP A 49 4.29 -3.68 7.20
CA TRP A 49 3.72 -5.03 7.18
C TRP A 49 3.15 -5.45 5.83
N ALA A 50 3.12 -4.55 4.85
CA ALA A 50 2.70 -4.88 3.49
C ALA A 50 3.71 -5.85 2.84
N GLY A 51 3.25 -6.63 1.86
CA GLY A 51 4.09 -7.55 1.12
C GLY A 51 5.34 -6.92 0.48
N ALA A 52 5.26 -5.87 -0.33
CA ALA A 52 4.15 -5.31 -1.04
C ALA A 52 4.33 -5.61 -2.54
N ASN A 53 3.33 -5.34 -3.32
CA ASN A 53 3.40 -5.49 -4.77
C ASN A 53 2.53 -4.45 -5.48
N TRP A 54 2.67 -4.37 -6.78
CA TRP A 54 1.68 -3.70 -7.62
C TRP A 54 0.83 -4.77 -8.33
N LEU A 55 -0.40 -4.90 -7.94
CA LEU A 55 -1.46 -5.64 -8.63
C LEU A 55 -2.74 -4.87 -8.37
N SER A 56 -3.26 -4.20 -9.39
CA SER A 56 -4.40 -3.32 -9.22
C SER A 56 -5.64 -4.08 -8.78
N VAL A 57 -6.29 -3.55 -7.76
CA VAL A 57 -7.63 -3.95 -7.31
C VAL A 57 -8.67 -2.86 -7.60
N ALA A 58 -8.27 -1.80 -8.30
CA ALA A 58 -9.17 -0.74 -8.75
C ALA A 58 -9.97 -1.19 -9.97
N THR A 59 -11.27 -0.94 -9.92
CA THR A 59 -12.21 -1.29 -11.00
C THR A 59 -13.24 -0.19 -11.23
N ASP A 60 -12.93 1.04 -10.82
CA ASP A 60 -13.89 2.15 -10.84
C ASP A 60 -13.99 2.85 -12.20
N ASN A 61 -13.22 2.44 -13.21
CA ASN A 61 -13.05 3.11 -14.48
C ASN A 61 -12.87 4.64 -14.29
N GLY A 62 -12.03 4.97 -13.34
CA GLY A 62 -11.95 6.34 -12.87
C GLY A 62 -10.71 6.63 -12.04
N ARG A 63 -10.94 7.33 -10.93
CA ARG A 63 -9.89 7.92 -10.10
C ARG A 63 -8.92 6.91 -9.49
N GLN A 64 -9.41 5.74 -9.05
CA GLN A 64 -8.56 4.73 -8.42
C GLN A 64 -7.66 4.05 -9.45
N GLU A 65 -8.19 3.72 -10.62
CA GLU A 65 -7.40 3.18 -11.73
C GLU A 65 -6.31 4.16 -12.17
N GLU A 66 -6.60 5.47 -12.18
CA GLU A 66 -5.61 6.48 -12.52
C GLU A 66 -4.51 6.59 -11.44
N TRP A 67 -4.84 6.47 -10.15
CA TRP A 67 -3.83 6.43 -9.10
C TRP A 67 -2.88 5.24 -9.24
N ASP A 68 -3.45 4.07 -9.52
CA ASP A 68 -2.67 2.86 -9.73
C ASP A 68 -1.80 2.97 -11.00
N ARG A 69 -2.32 3.57 -12.08
CA ARG A 69 -1.57 3.85 -13.31
C ARG A 69 -0.35 4.74 -13.06
N ILE A 70 -0.52 5.85 -12.37
CA ILE A 70 0.55 6.78 -12.04
C ILE A 70 1.62 6.08 -11.20
N THR A 71 1.19 5.31 -10.20
CA THR A 71 2.10 4.56 -9.33
C THR A 71 2.87 3.48 -10.10
N TYR A 72 2.22 2.77 -11.04
CA TYR A 72 2.90 1.80 -11.91
C TYR A 72 4.04 2.45 -12.70
N GLN A 73 3.79 3.62 -13.31
CA GLN A 73 4.82 4.34 -14.06
C GLN A 73 5.98 4.74 -13.15
N LYS A 74 5.68 5.21 -11.93
CA LYS A 74 6.71 5.54 -10.96
C LYS A 74 7.52 4.32 -10.52
N PHE A 75 6.88 3.19 -10.28
CA PHE A 75 7.58 1.94 -9.94
C PHE A 75 8.44 1.45 -11.12
N LYS A 76 8.00 1.62 -12.36
CA LYS A 76 8.80 1.32 -13.55
C LYS A 76 10.10 2.16 -13.61
N GLU A 77 10.01 3.44 -13.27
CA GLU A 77 11.18 4.31 -13.13
C GLU A 77 12.09 3.83 -11.98
N LEU A 78 11.53 3.62 -10.79
CA LEU A 78 12.28 3.24 -9.60
C LEU A 78 12.93 1.85 -9.72
N ALA A 79 12.33 0.94 -10.45
CA ALA A 79 12.87 -0.41 -10.68
C ALA A 79 14.16 -0.42 -11.51
N THR A 80 14.60 0.70 -12.07
CA THR A 80 15.94 0.84 -12.67
C THR A 80 17.06 0.93 -11.61
N ARG A 81 16.71 1.17 -10.35
CA ARG A 81 17.61 1.32 -9.19
C ARG A 81 17.26 0.34 -8.08
N THR A 82 16.96 -0.90 -8.43
CA THR A 82 16.34 -1.92 -7.55
C THR A 82 17.01 -2.07 -6.19
N ALA A 83 18.34 -2.25 -6.17
CA ALA A 83 19.10 -2.50 -4.93
C ALA A 83 19.05 -1.32 -3.95
N GLU A 84 18.95 -0.09 -4.45
CA GLU A 84 18.88 1.11 -3.63
C GLU A 84 17.45 1.35 -3.12
N VAL A 85 16.46 1.13 -3.98
CA VAL A 85 15.08 1.54 -3.75
C VAL A 85 14.22 0.42 -3.16
N GLY A 86 14.55 -0.84 -3.44
CA GLY A 86 13.75 -1.98 -3.01
C GLY A 86 12.49 -2.22 -3.86
N VAL A 87 12.45 -1.71 -5.10
CA VAL A 87 11.40 -2.01 -6.09
C VAL A 87 11.99 -2.88 -7.19
N TYR A 88 11.46 -4.09 -7.35
CA TYR A 88 11.96 -5.08 -8.31
C TYR A 88 10.90 -5.42 -9.34
N ALA A 89 11.25 -5.39 -10.63
CA ALA A 89 10.41 -5.95 -11.66
C ALA A 89 10.34 -7.47 -11.49
N MET A 90 9.14 -8.03 -11.37
CA MET A 90 8.92 -9.45 -11.15
C MET A 90 7.54 -9.87 -11.68
N PRO A 91 7.42 -10.98 -12.42
CA PRO A 91 6.12 -11.48 -12.83
C PRO A 91 5.31 -11.97 -11.63
N ILE A 92 3.99 -11.95 -11.78
CA ILE A 92 3.05 -12.53 -10.82
C ILE A 92 2.14 -13.52 -11.53
N THR A 93 1.88 -14.66 -10.87
CA THR A 93 0.80 -15.58 -11.21
C THR A 93 -0.34 -15.31 -10.23
N ALA A 94 -1.47 -14.83 -10.75
CA ALA A 94 -2.67 -14.56 -9.97
C ALA A 94 -3.78 -15.52 -10.35
N VAL A 95 -4.36 -16.21 -9.38
CA VAL A 95 -5.46 -17.17 -9.57
C VAL A 95 -6.66 -16.83 -8.70
N TYR A 96 -7.84 -17.17 -9.16
CA TYR A 96 -9.10 -16.78 -8.56
C TYR A 96 -10.05 -17.98 -8.45
N ASP A 97 -10.72 -18.10 -7.29
CA ASP A 97 -11.66 -19.17 -6.99
C ASP A 97 -13.11 -18.83 -7.42
N SER A 98 -13.34 -17.62 -7.95
CA SER A 98 -14.60 -17.19 -8.55
C SER A 98 -14.46 -17.03 -10.05
N GLU A 99 -15.58 -16.97 -10.77
CA GLU A 99 -15.57 -16.59 -12.19
C GLU A 99 -15.07 -15.15 -12.37
N ILE A 100 -14.56 -14.82 -13.53
CA ILE A 100 -13.89 -13.53 -13.78
C ILE A 100 -14.83 -12.34 -13.56
N GLU A 101 -16.13 -12.51 -13.85
CA GLU A 101 -17.18 -11.50 -13.66
C GLU A 101 -17.37 -11.16 -12.18
N ASP A 102 -17.16 -12.13 -11.28
CA ASP A 102 -17.37 -12.00 -9.84
C ASP A 102 -16.07 -11.74 -9.07
N ALA A 103 -14.93 -11.88 -9.72
CA ALA A 103 -13.62 -11.74 -9.07
C ALA A 103 -13.25 -10.29 -8.70
N GLY A 104 -13.99 -9.31 -9.23
CA GLY A 104 -13.70 -7.89 -9.01
C GLY A 104 -12.39 -7.44 -9.66
N VAL A 105 -12.08 -7.96 -10.84
CA VAL A 105 -10.92 -7.60 -11.65
C VAL A 105 -11.27 -6.82 -12.92
N LEU A 106 -12.53 -6.85 -13.32
CA LEU A 106 -13.01 -6.15 -14.51
C LEU A 106 -13.38 -4.71 -14.19
N SER A 107 -12.89 -3.77 -14.98
CA SER A 107 -13.20 -2.35 -14.86
C SER A 107 -14.67 -2.09 -15.21
N THR A 108 -15.34 -1.33 -14.34
CA THR A 108 -16.76 -1.04 -14.41
C THR A 108 -17.16 -0.45 -15.78
N GLY A 109 -18.15 -1.07 -16.41
CA GLY A 109 -18.69 -0.65 -17.69
C GLY A 109 -17.83 -1.00 -18.90
N THR A 110 -16.64 -1.59 -18.73
CA THR A 110 -15.73 -1.95 -19.83
C THR A 110 -15.68 -3.45 -20.09
N GLY A 111 -15.91 -4.27 -19.07
CA GLY A 111 -15.75 -5.73 -19.11
C GLY A 111 -14.29 -6.18 -19.34
N LYS A 112 -13.32 -5.32 -19.05
CA LYS A 112 -11.88 -5.59 -19.31
C LYS A 112 -11.05 -5.42 -18.05
N ILE A 113 -9.93 -6.10 -17.97
CA ILE A 113 -8.87 -5.81 -17.02
C ILE A 113 -8.15 -4.56 -17.55
N TRP A 114 -8.37 -3.42 -16.93
CA TRP A 114 -7.98 -2.10 -17.45
C TRP A 114 -6.47 -1.91 -17.64
N TYR A 115 -5.68 -2.61 -16.84
CA TYR A 115 -4.22 -2.48 -16.87
C TYR A 115 -3.51 -3.43 -17.85
N ASP A 116 -4.24 -4.21 -18.64
CA ASP A 116 -3.64 -5.16 -19.61
C ASP A 116 -2.60 -4.48 -20.51
N GLY A 117 -2.96 -3.42 -21.21
CA GLY A 117 -2.02 -2.68 -22.04
C GLY A 117 -0.93 -1.95 -21.26
N LEU A 118 -1.19 -1.56 -19.98
CA LEU A 118 -0.22 -0.87 -19.14
C LEU A 118 0.96 -1.78 -18.75
N VAL A 119 0.68 -3.05 -18.45
CA VAL A 119 1.67 -4.04 -18.02
C VAL A 119 2.37 -4.76 -19.17
N GLY A 120 1.99 -4.43 -20.41
CA GLY A 120 2.56 -5.04 -21.62
C GLY A 120 1.90 -6.35 -22.02
N GLY A 121 0.70 -6.62 -21.54
CA GLY A 121 -0.13 -7.78 -21.81
C GLY A 121 -0.28 -8.72 -20.63
N ILE A 122 -1.47 -9.29 -20.52
CA ILE A 122 -1.85 -10.30 -19.52
C ILE A 122 -2.00 -11.65 -20.25
N ALA A 123 -1.31 -12.67 -19.76
CA ALA A 123 -1.41 -14.03 -20.28
C ALA A 123 -2.36 -14.85 -19.41
N MET A 124 -3.54 -15.22 -19.95
CA MET A 124 -4.46 -16.13 -19.27
C MET A 124 -3.86 -17.51 -19.12
N LEU A 125 -4.07 -18.14 -17.96
CA LEU A 125 -3.64 -19.51 -17.71
C LEU A 125 -4.58 -20.50 -18.38
N GLY A 126 -4.01 -21.55 -18.99
CA GLY A 126 -4.78 -22.74 -19.40
C GLY A 126 -5.28 -23.52 -18.18
N GLU A 127 -6.35 -24.31 -18.37
CA GLU A 127 -6.98 -25.11 -17.31
C GLU A 127 -5.99 -26.03 -16.59
N GLU A 128 -5.03 -26.59 -17.33
CA GLU A 128 -3.99 -27.50 -16.82
C GLU A 128 -2.99 -26.82 -15.87
N ARG A 129 -2.95 -25.49 -15.84
CA ARG A 129 -2.09 -24.69 -14.96
C ARG A 129 -2.81 -24.11 -13.77
N LEU A 130 -4.13 -24.30 -13.69
CA LEU A 130 -4.93 -23.82 -12.57
C LEU A 130 -4.77 -24.77 -11.38
N PRO A 131 -4.51 -24.24 -10.16
CA PRO A 131 -4.59 -25.07 -8.96
C PRO A 131 -6.03 -25.52 -8.71
N GLU A 132 -6.19 -26.64 -8.01
CA GLU A 132 -7.49 -27.19 -7.65
C GLU A 132 -8.40 -26.12 -7.04
N GLY A 133 -9.64 -26.04 -7.54
CA GLY A 133 -10.67 -25.09 -7.11
C GLY A 133 -10.60 -23.69 -7.72
N ALA A 134 -9.51 -23.34 -8.40
CA ALA A 134 -9.44 -22.06 -9.11
C ALA A 134 -10.30 -22.12 -10.40
N LYS A 135 -10.94 -21.01 -10.72
CA LYS A 135 -11.80 -20.84 -11.89
C LYS A 135 -11.08 -20.21 -13.08
N PHE A 136 -10.20 -19.27 -12.80
CA PHE A 136 -9.32 -18.67 -13.80
C PHE A 136 -8.04 -18.15 -13.13
N GLY A 137 -7.09 -17.80 -13.97
CA GLY A 137 -5.87 -17.15 -13.52
C GLY A 137 -5.15 -16.50 -14.69
N TYR A 138 -4.19 -15.68 -14.37
CA TYR A 138 -3.37 -15.00 -15.37
C TYR A 138 -1.96 -14.69 -14.82
N GLU A 139 -1.07 -14.43 -15.77
CA GLU A 139 0.28 -13.96 -15.49
C GLU A 139 0.50 -12.58 -16.11
N LEU A 140 1.28 -11.76 -15.44
CA LEU A 140 1.71 -10.47 -15.95
C LEU A 140 3.06 -10.06 -15.35
N SER A 141 3.76 -9.14 -16.00
CA SER A 141 4.94 -8.49 -15.47
C SER A 141 4.54 -7.29 -14.63
N THR A 142 5.06 -7.24 -13.40
CA THR A 142 4.74 -6.17 -12.46
C THR A 142 5.91 -5.90 -11.51
N PHE A 143 5.64 -5.37 -10.30
CA PHE A 143 6.64 -5.00 -9.32
C PHE A 143 6.35 -5.61 -7.96
N VAL A 144 7.39 -6.14 -7.32
CA VAL A 144 7.40 -6.38 -5.88
C VAL A 144 8.18 -5.27 -5.20
N VAL A 145 7.75 -4.91 -3.99
CA VAL A 145 8.35 -3.85 -3.19
C VAL A 145 8.80 -4.42 -1.85
N ASP A 146 10.10 -4.38 -1.60
CA ASP A 146 10.62 -4.65 -0.26
C ASP A 146 10.37 -3.43 0.64
N THR A 147 9.38 -3.54 1.48
CA THR A 147 8.95 -2.44 2.36
C THR A 147 10.01 -2.04 3.37
N GLN A 148 10.94 -2.94 3.72
CA GLN A 148 12.02 -2.67 4.67
C GLN A 148 13.18 -1.90 4.03
N VAL A 149 13.28 -1.89 2.71
CA VAL A 149 14.20 -1.04 1.94
C VAL A 149 13.48 0.23 1.46
N TYR A 150 12.29 0.08 0.91
CA TYR A 150 11.56 1.17 0.26
C TYR A 150 11.14 2.30 1.22
N LEU A 151 10.61 1.97 2.41
CA LEU A 151 10.20 3.01 3.37
C LEU A 151 11.41 3.82 3.91
N PRO A 152 12.52 3.19 4.36
CA PRO A 152 13.73 3.93 4.70
C PRO A 152 14.30 4.73 3.54
N TRP A 153 14.23 4.21 2.31
CA TRP A 153 14.65 4.94 1.12
C TRP A 153 13.78 6.21 0.91
N LEU A 154 12.45 6.11 0.96
CA LEU A 154 11.55 7.26 0.87
C LEU A 154 11.87 8.32 1.93
N GLN A 155 12.12 7.89 3.17
CA GLN A 155 12.53 8.80 4.25
C GLN A 155 13.88 9.46 3.98
N GLY A 156 14.86 8.69 3.52
CA GLY A 156 16.18 9.18 3.14
C GLY A 156 16.12 10.18 2.00
N GLU A 157 15.30 9.88 0.98
CA GLU A 157 15.06 10.75 -0.16
C GLU A 157 14.42 12.08 0.27
N ALA A 158 13.40 12.02 1.12
CA ALA A 158 12.76 13.21 1.66
C ALA A 158 13.78 14.11 2.39
N ARG A 159 14.64 13.52 3.25
CA ARG A 159 15.71 14.25 3.94
C ARG A 159 16.75 14.84 2.98
N ARG A 160 17.17 14.08 1.96
CA ARG A 160 18.12 14.57 0.94
C ARG A 160 17.57 15.77 0.18
N GLN A 161 16.27 15.82 -0.01
CA GLN A 161 15.58 16.94 -0.65
C GLN A 161 15.22 18.08 0.33
N GLY A 162 15.74 18.07 1.56
CA GLY A 162 15.53 19.14 2.54
C GLY A 162 14.13 19.13 3.18
N ILE A 163 13.42 18.00 3.17
CA ILE A 163 12.16 17.84 3.90
C ILE A 163 12.49 17.50 5.34
N GLU A 164 11.97 18.27 6.28
CA GLU A 164 12.14 18.02 7.70
C GLU A 164 11.21 16.88 8.15
N ILE A 165 11.72 15.93 8.97
CA ILE A 165 10.93 14.82 9.51
C ILE A 165 11.08 14.83 11.02
N ARG A 166 9.97 15.02 11.72
CA ARG A 166 9.88 15.07 13.19
C ARG A 166 9.03 13.93 13.71
N ARG A 167 9.48 13.30 14.80
CA ARG A 167 8.63 12.41 15.57
C ARG A 167 7.71 13.24 16.45
N GLY A 168 6.41 13.04 16.34
CA GLY A 168 5.41 13.74 17.14
C GLY A 168 4.02 13.17 16.92
N MET A 169 3.13 13.47 17.86
CA MET A 169 1.73 13.03 17.80
C MET A 169 0.84 14.21 18.15
N PHE A 170 -0.22 14.40 17.39
CA PHE A 170 -1.27 15.37 17.64
C PHE A 170 -2.59 14.64 17.88
N GLY A 171 -3.31 15.04 18.90
CA GLY A 171 -4.63 14.52 19.25
C GLY A 171 -5.76 15.20 18.49
N SER A 172 -5.49 16.39 17.94
CA SER A 172 -6.46 17.20 17.20
C SER A 172 -5.83 17.99 16.06
N LEU A 173 -6.66 18.44 15.12
CA LEU A 173 -6.25 19.40 14.11
C LEU A 173 -5.89 20.75 14.72
N ASP A 174 -6.59 21.20 15.79
CA ASP A 174 -6.31 22.47 16.47
C ASP A 174 -4.92 22.49 17.11
N GLU A 175 -4.48 21.38 17.71
CA GLU A 175 -3.11 21.24 18.20
C GLU A 175 -2.09 21.35 17.06
N LEU A 176 -2.39 20.75 15.89
CA LEU A 176 -1.53 20.83 14.69
C LEU A 176 -1.47 22.26 14.16
N PHE A 177 -2.60 22.96 14.08
CA PHE A 177 -2.67 24.34 13.61
C PHE A 177 -1.92 25.28 14.55
N THR A 178 -2.06 25.08 15.86
CA THR A 178 -1.33 25.84 16.88
C THR A 178 0.19 25.64 16.79
N ALA A 179 0.62 24.40 16.51
CA ALA A 179 2.04 24.08 16.38
C ALA A 179 2.69 24.61 15.09
N PHE A 180 1.91 24.82 14.03
CA PHE A 180 2.37 25.27 12.72
C PHE A 180 1.46 26.36 12.13
N PRO A 181 1.33 27.53 12.79
CA PRO A 181 0.33 28.54 12.41
C PRO A 181 0.56 29.14 11.02
N ASP A 182 1.80 29.13 10.53
CA ASP A 182 2.18 29.72 9.25
C ASP A 182 2.08 28.75 8.06
N ALA A 183 1.52 27.54 8.28
CA ALA A 183 1.39 26.56 7.19
C ALA A 183 0.27 26.97 6.22
N ASN A 184 0.59 26.96 4.92
CA ASN A 184 -0.39 27.24 3.86
C ASN A 184 -1.39 26.09 3.66
N ALA A 185 -0.99 24.85 3.98
CA ALA A 185 -1.87 23.69 4.01
C ALA A 185 -1.30 22.56 4.86
N TYR A 186 -2.20 21.70 5.33
CA TYR A 186 -1.93 20.51 6.12
C TYR A 186 -2.41 19.29 5.37
N PHE A 187 -1.59 18.24 5.30
CA PHE A 187 -1.94 16.97 4.66
C PHE A 187 -2.17 15.91 5.74
N ASN A 188 -3.41 15.47 5.88
CA ASN A 188 -3.75 14.39 6.78
C ASN A 188 -3.52 13.03 6.09
N CYS A 189 -2.39 12.39 6.41
CA CYS A 189 -1.98 11.06 5.94
C CYS A 189 -1.93 10.05 7.10
N THR A 190 -2.79 10.21 8.12
CA THR A 190 -2.71 9.43 9.38
C THR A 190 -3.26 8.01 9.27
N GLY A 191 -3.81 7.60 8.13
CA GLY A 191 -4.39 6.26 7.98
C GLY A 191 -5.47 5.99 9.01
N LEU A 192 -5.34 4.91 9.83
CA LEU A 192 -6.28 4.59 10.90
C LEU A 192 -6.38 5.67 11.97
N GLY A 193 -5.34 6.50 12.15
CA GLY A 193 -5.36 7.61 13.10
C GLY A 193 -6.49 8.61 12.83
N SER A 194 -6.96 8.73 11.58
CA SER A 194 -8.09 9.58 11.21
C SER A 194 -9.40 9.20 11.90
N TYR A 195 -9.53 7.97 12.44
CA TYR A 195 -10.69 7.53 13.22
C TYR A 195 -10.87 8.33 14.50
N SER A 196 -9.77 8.70 15.16
CA SER A 196 -9.76 9.34 16.48
C SER A 196 -9.14 10.73 16.50
N LEU A 197 -8.54 11.20 15.41
CA LEU A 197 -7.99 12.55 15.31
C LEU A 197 -9.13 13.57 15.43
N LYS A 198 -9.18 14.31 16.54
CA LYS A 198 -10.23 15.31 16.77
C LYS A 198 -10.22 16.36 15.67
N GLY A 199 -11.42 16.74 15.21
CA GLY A 199 -11.61 17.59 14.05
C GLY A 199 -11.70 16.83 12.73
N VAL A 200 -11.33 15.52 12.71
CA VAL A 200 -11.53 14.62 11.57
C VAL A 200 -12.54 13.54 11.91
N GLU A 201 -12.25 12.74 12.93
CA GLU A 201 -13.08 11.70 13.54
C GLU A 201 -13.87 10.86 12.53
N ASP A 202 -13.20 10.45 11.44
CA ASP A 202 -13.82 9.74 10.33
C ASP A 202 -14.25 8.32 10.74
N LYS A 203 -15.51 8.15 11.10
CA LYS A 203 -16.09 6.86 11.51
C LYS A 203 -16.34 5.89 10.35
N SER A 204 -16.09 6.33 9.11
CA SER A 204 -16.10 5.45 7.94
C SER A 204 -14.83 4.61 7.85
N ILE A 205 -13.74 5.01 8.54
CA ILE A 205 -12.49 4.24 8.56
C ILE A 205 -12.58 3.08 9.53
N TYR A 206 -12.01 1.96 9.16
CA TYR A 206 -11.94 0.75 9.99
C TYR A 206 -10.69 -0.07 9.64
N PRO A 207 -10.16 -0.89 10.55
CA PRO A 207 -9.06 -1.77 10.24
C PRO A 207 -9.55 -2.97 9.42
N THR A 208 -8.77 -3.36 8.41
CA THR A 208 -8.80 -4.72 7.86
C THR A 208 -7.52 -5.40 8.29
N ARG A 209 -7.61 -6.22 9.33
CA ARG A 209 -6.45 -6.93 9.89
C ARG A 209 -5.87 -7.89 8.86
N GLY A 210 -4.56 -7.86 8.74
CA GLY A 210 -3.77 -8.81 7.99
C GLY A 210 -2.69 -9.42 8.85
N GLN A 211 -2.41 -10.70 8.64
CA GLN A 211 -1.28 -11.39 9.24
C GLN A 211 -0.38 -11.94 8.15
N ILE A 212 0.91 -11.79 8.35
CA ILE A 212 1.97 -12.26 7.46
C ILE A 212 3.06 -12.97 8.25
N MET A 213 3.93 -13.64 7.54
CA MET A 213 5.26 -13.99 8.03
C MET A 213 6.30 -13.67 6.97
N LEU A 214 7.50 -13.34 7.41
CA LEU A 214 8.70 -13.34 6.58
C LEU A 214 9.46 -14.63 6.86
N VAL A 215 9.78 -15.37 5.80
CA VAL A 215 10.62 -16.57 5.86
C VAL A 215 11.93 -16.35 5.14
N GLU A 216 12.97 -17.14 5.47
CA GLU A 216 14.22 -17.15 4.70
C GLU A 216 13.93 -17.49 3.23
N SER A 217 14.77 -16.98 2.33
CA SER A 217 14.67 -17.36 0.90
C SER A 217 14.87 -18.86 0.74
N PRO A 218 14.02 -19.56 -0.01
CA PRO A 218 14.16 -21.00 -0.25
C PRO A 218 15.43 -21.29 -1.06
N LYS A 219 15.90 -22.54 -1.04
CA LYS A 219 17.05 -22.96 -1.83
C LYS A 219 16.83 -22.80 -3.34
N THR A 220 15.61 -23.03 -3.80
CA THR A 220 15.19 -22.75 -5.17
C THR A 220 14.88 -21.28 -5.31
N THR A 221 15.57 -20.59 -6.21
CA THR A 221 15.34 -19.18 -6.46
C THR A 221 13.91 -18.95 -6.97
N MET A 222 13.17 -18.13 -6.26
CA MET A 222 11.83 -17.71 -6.67
C MET A 222 11.96 -16.60 -7.72
N THR A 223 11.38 -16.80 -8.89
CA THR A 223 11.44 -15.86 -10.02
C THR A 223 10.13 -15.13 -10.26
N ARG A 224 9.10 -15.40 -9.45
CA ARG A 224 7.77 -14.80 -9.56
C ARG A 224 7.09 -14.68 -8.21
N MET A 225 6.09 -13.83 -8.18
CA MET A 225 5.11 -13.73 -7.09
C MET A 225 3.93 -14.66 -7.37
N TYR A 226 3.23 -15.04 -6.29
CA TYR A 226 1.98 -15.79 -6.37
C TYR A 226 0.89 -15.09 -5.59
N PHE A 227 -0.31 -15.10 -6.13
CA PHE A 227 -1.50 -14.56 -5.49
C PHE A 227 -2.71 -15.47 -5.76
N ARG A 228 -3.50 -15.76 -4.74
CA ARG A 228 -4.78 -16.46 -4.85
C ARG A 228 -5.84 -15.68 -4.08
N SER A 229 -6.91 -15.32 -4.77
CA SER A 229 -8.06 -14.66 -4.17
C SER A 229 -9.23 -15.65 -4.11
N PRO A 230 -9.68 -16.03 -2.92
CA PRO A 230 -10.87 -16.86 -2.76
C PRO A 230 -12.13 -16.07 -3.10
N GLN A 231 -13.24 -16.76 -3.26
CA GLN A 231 -14.55 -16.14 -3.22
C GLN A 231 -14.67 -15.37 -1.90
N ARG A 232 -15.24 -14.16 -1.94
CA ARG A 232 -15.31 -13.23 -0.79
C ARG A 232 -15.96 -13.80 0.48
N VAL A 233 -16.57 -14.98 0.41
CA VAL A 233 -17.16 -15.69 1.55
C VAL A 233 -16.10 -16.25 2.50
N ASN A 234 -14.98 -16.77 1.93
CA ASN A 234 -13.81 -17.20 2.71
C ASN A 234 -12.75 -16.10 2.59
N LYS A 235 -12.60 -15.29 3.60
CA LYS A 235 -11.74 -14.09 3.60
C LYS A 235 -10.22 -14.35 3.53
N ASP A 236 -9.82 -15.54 3.13
CA ASP A 236 -8.44 -16.04 3.15
C ASP A 236 -7.75 -15.80 1.81
N THR A 237 -7.13 -14.65 1.64
CA THR A 237 -6.19 -14.45 0.53
C THR A 237 -4.90 -15.20 0.79
N THR A 238 -4.31 -15.80 -0.26
CA THR A 238 -2.98 -16.41 -0.17
C THR A 238 -2.03 -15.65 -1.08
N TYR A 239 -0.87 -15.27 -0.59
CA TYR A 239 0.14 -14.63 -1.41
C TYR A 239 1.57 -14.97 -0.96
N VAL A 240 2.46 -15.05 -1.93
CA VAL A 240 3.88 -15.34 -1.75
C VAL A 240 4.67 -14.30 -2.53
N PHE A 241 5.35 -13.40 -1.81
CA PHE A 241 6.06 -12.27 -2.41
C PHE A 241 7.53 -12.28 -2.01
N PRO A 242 8.45 -12.70 -2.92
CA PRO A 242 9.89 -12.57 -2.68
C PRO A 242 10.29 -11.09 -2.52
N ARG A 243 11.07 -10.76 -1.49
CA ARG A 243 11.59 -9.40 -1.26
C ARG A 243 12.98 -9.22 -1.91
N GLY A 244 13.05 -9.40 -3.22
CA GLY A 244 14.34 -9.40 -3.93
C GLY A 244 15.14 -10.69 -3.71
N PRO A 245 16.41 -10.72 -4.12
CA PRO A 245 17.17 -11.97 -4.22
C PRO A 245 17.56 -12.59 -2.88
N HIS A 246 17.62 -11.81 -1.78
CA HIS A 246 18.19 -12.28 -0.50
C HIS A 246 17.42 -11.81 0.75
N ASN A 247 16.32 -11.06 0.58
CA ASN A 247 15.60 -10.43 1.69
C ASN A 247 14.41 -11.26 2.20
N GLY A 248 14.40 -12.56 1.89
CA GLY A 248 13.36 -13.47 2.29
C GLY A 248 12.10 -13.39 1.43
N VAL A 249 11.08 -14.11 1.87
CA VAL A 249 9.78 -14.21 1.19
C VAL A 249 8.67 -13.89 2.17
N VAL A 250 7.78 -12.97 1.80
CA VAL A 250 6.57 -12.69 2.57
C VAL A 250 5.49 -13.69 2.21
N LEU A 251 4.99 -14.38 3.21
CA LEU A 251 3.85 -15.28 3.11
C LEU A 251 2.65 -14.64 3.80
N GLY A 252 1.50 -14.67 3.14
CA GLY A 252 0.24 -14.15 3.67
C GLY A 252 -0.96 -14.81 3.00
N GLY A 253 -2.13 -14.61 3.38
CA GLY A 253 -2.50 -13.80 4.51
C GLY A 253 -3.98 -13.94 4.83
N ILE A 254 -4.53 -12.91 5.43
CA ILE A 254 -5.94 -12.82 5.80
C ILE A 254 -6.47 -11.40 5.57
N ARG A 255 -7.80 -11.27 5.62
CA ARG A 255 -8.52 -10.00 5.60
C ARG A 255 -9.69 -10.07 6.58
N LEU A 256 -9.50 -9.59 7.81
CA LEU A 256 -10.54 -9.53 8.82
C LEU A 256 -10.94 -8.09 9.06
N ASP A 257 -12.13 -7.71 8.59
CA ASP A 257 -12.66 -6.37 8.73
C ASP A 257 -13.12 -6.10 10.16
N ASN A 258 -12.85 -4.89 10.65
CA ASN A 258 -13.16 -4.43 12.01
C ASN A 258 -12.44 -5.20 13.12
N ASP A 259 -11.43 -5.97 12.82
CA ASP A 259 -10.56 -6.60 13.80
C ASP A 259 -9.38 -5.67 14.12
N TRP A 260 -9.35 -5.17 15.36
CA TRP A 260 -8.33 -4.26 15.90
C TRP A 260 -7.16 -4.98 16.59
N SER A 261 -7.17 -6.31 16.63
CA SER A 261 -6.10 -7.08 17.27
C SER A 261 -4.77 -6.90 16.53
N GLY A 262 -3.74 -6.51 17.27
CA GLY A 262 -2.36 -6.49 16.83
C GLY A 262 -1.59 -7.79 17.14
N GLU A 263 -2.23 -8.76 17.77
CA GLU A 263 -1.60 -10.00 18.21
C GLU A 263 -1.45 -11.01 17.07
N VAL A 264 -0.35 -11.76 17.13
CA VAL A 264 -0.08 -12.86 16.18
C VAL A 264 -0.88 -14.09 16.60
N ASP A 265 -1.62 -14.66 15.65
CA ASP A 265 -2.28 -15.95 15.78
C ASP A 265 -1.40 -17.04 15.16
N LEU A 266 -0.87 -17.96 16.00
CA LEU A 266 0.05 -19.01 15.58
C LEU A 266 -0.65 -20.15 14.82
N GLU A 267 -1.91 -20.45 15.11
CA GLU A 267 -2.67 -21.45 14.35
C GLU A 267 -2.92 -20.96 12.93
N LEU A 268 -3.31 -19.70 12.82
CA LEU A 268 -3.45 -19.03 11.52
C LEU A 268 -2.13 -18.93 10.77
N ALA A 269 -1.01 -18.71 11.48
CA ALA A 269 0.32 -18.68 10.84
C ALA A 269 0.66 -20.04 10.21
N GLU A 270 0.29 -21.15 10.86
CA GLU A 270 0.49 -22.49 10.31
C GLU A 270 -0.39 -22.74 9.08
N ASP A 271 -1.67 -22.33 9.12
CA ASP A 271 -2.57 -22.40 7.95
C ASP A 271 -2.01 -21.59 6.77
N ILE A 272 -1.49 -20.37 7.02
CA ILE A 272 -0.85 -19.54 5.98
C ILE A 272 0.33 -20.29 5.34
N LYS A 273 1.19 -20.95 6.14
CA LYS A 273 2.32 -21.73 5.59
C LYS A 273 1.83 -22.84 4.66
N GLN A 274 0.84 -23.60 5.09
CA GLN A 274 0.27 -24.70 4.28
C GLN A 274 -0.23 -24.19 2.94
N ARG A 275 -1.06 -23.15 2.97
CA ARG A 275 -1.64 -22.55 1.75
C ARG A 275 -0.57 -21.96 0.80
N CYS A 276 0.44 -21.29 1.36
CA CYS A 276 1.52 -20.70 0.58
C CYS A 276 2.40 -21.77 -0.09
N CYS A 277 2.77 -22.84 0.62
CA CYS A 277 3.53 -23.94 0.05
C CYS A 277 2.74 -24.69 -1.03
N ALA A 278 1.42 -24.85 -0.88
CA ALA A 278 0.56 -25.43 -1.90
C ALA A 278 0.47 -24.54 -3.17
N LEU A 279 0.50 -23.22 -3.00
CA LEU A 279 0.40 -22.26 -4.10
C LEU A 279 1.75 -22.07 -4.83
N ALA A 280 2.86 -22.10 -4.10
CA ALA A 280 4.22 -21.83 -4.60
C ALA A 280 5.16 -23.01 -4.26
N PRO A 281 5.26 -24.03 -5.13
CA PRO A 281 6.04 -25.24 -4.85
C PRO A 281 7.54 -24.99 -4.58
N GLU A 282 8.09 -23.87 -5.05
CA GLU A 282 9.48 -23.47 -4.81
C GLU A 282 9.80 -23.26 -3.33
N LEU A 283 8.78 -22.98 -2.50
CA LEU A 283 8.92 -22.86 -1.05
C LEU A 283 9.33 -24.19 -0.39
N GLY A 284 8.99 -25.33 -1.01
CA GLY A 284 9.17 -26.64 -0.41
C GLY A 284 8.06 -26.99 0.58
N LYS A 285 8.41 -27.70 1.64
CA LYS A 285 7.41 -28.13 2.64
C LYS A 285 7.25 -27.12 3.76
N PRO A 286 6.06 -26.99 4.36
CA PRO A 286 5.80 -26.04 5.44
C PRO A 286 6.73 -26.20 6.64
N GLU A 287 7.09 -27.44 6.99
CA GLU A 287 7.99 -27.76 8.09
C GLU A 287 9.46 -27.33 7.87
N ASP A 288 9.87 -27.15 6.60
CA ASP A 288 11.23 -26.74 6.23
C ASP A 288 11.39 -25.22 6.23
N LEU A 289 10.28 -24.46 6.32
CA LEU A 289 10.32 -23.00 6.28
C LEU A 289 10.89 -22.43 7.58
N LYS A 290 11.92 -21.60 7.45
CA LYS A 290 12.50 -20.87 8.57
C LYS A 290 11.89 -19.47 8.67
N VAL A 291 11.04 -19.31 9.67
CA VAL A 291 10.36 -18.02 9.93
C VAL A 291 11.33 -17.05 10.57
N ILE A 292 11.52 -15.89 9.95
CA ILE A 292 12.32 -14.78 10.49
C ILE A 292 11.48 -13.98 11.49
N TYR A 293 10.24 -13.63 11.12
CA TYR A 293 9.27 -13.01 12.03
C TYR A 293 7.83 -13.18 11.53
N HIS A 294 6.89 -13.03 12.46
CA HIS A 294 5.48 -12.83 12.18
C HIS A 294 5.14 -11.35 12.25
N GLY A 295 4.17 -10.89 11.47
CA GLY A 295 3.71 -9.51 11.47
C GLY A 295 2.21 -9.40 11.35
N VAL A 296 1.65 -8.41 12.05
CA VAL A 296 0.24 -8.02 11.95
C VAL A 296 0.19 -6.57 11.52
N GLY A 297 -0.61 -6.30 10.48
CA GLY A 297 -0.84 -4.95 10.00
C GLY A 297 -2.34 -4.66 9.87
N LEU A 298 -2.76 -3.53 10.41
CA LEU A 298 -4.14 -3.06 10.36
C LEU A 298 -4.31 -2.13 9.16
N ARG A 299 -4.79 -2.65 8.03
CA ARG A 299 -4.99 -1.85 6.81
C ARG A 299 -6.06 -0.80 7.05
N PRO A 300 -5.81 0.48 6.70
CA PRO A 300 -6.76 1.57 6.90
C PRO A 300 -7.84 1.53 5.80
N SER A 301 -8.79 0.62 5.94
CA SER A 301 -9.94 0.53 5.05
C SER A 301 -10.98 1.60 5.37
N ARG A 302 -11.75 2.04 4.37
CA ARG A 302 -12.76 3.08 4.53
C ARG A 302 -14.00 2.75 3.72
N LYS A 303 -15.17 2.88 4.33
CA LYS A 303 -16.46 2.80 3.62
C LYS A 303 -16.55 3.95 2.62
N GLY A 304 -16.89 3.65 1.39
CA GLY A 304 -16.91 4.62 0.30
C GLY A 304 -15.56 4.90 -0.37
N GLY A 305 -14.51 4.11 -0.02
CA GLY A 305 -13.18 4.21 -0.61
C GLY A 305 -12.27 5.24 0.06
N ALA A 306 -11.06 5.41 -0.50
CA ALA A 306 -10.08 6.34 0.03
C ALA A 306 -10.58 7.79 0.03
N ARG A 307 -10.28 8.52 1.11
CA ARG A 307 -10.57 9.95 1.24
C ARG A 307 -9.40 10.73 0.64
N LEU A 308 -9.65 11.33 -0.51
CA LEU A 308 -8.75 12.26 -1.17
C LEU A 308 -9.53 13.51 -1.53
N GLU A 309 -9.54 14.48 -0.62
CA GLU A 309 -10.32 15.72 -0.74
C GLU A 309 -9.73 16.84 0.11
N ARG A 310 -10.11 18.05 -0.22
CA ARG A 310 -9.77 19.26 0.55
C ARG A 310 -10.93 19.70 1.43
N GLU A 311 -10.61 20.18 2.61
CA GLU A 311 -11.55 20.72 3.57
C GLU A 311 -10.98 21.99 4.21
N ARG A 312 -11.84 22.96 4.57
CA ARG A 312 -11.43 24.15 5.30
C ARG A 312 -11.94 24.09 6.74
N PHE A 313 -11.01 24.36 7.66
CA PHE A 313 -11.27 24.53 9.08
C PHE A 313 -10.92 25.97 9.44
N ALA A 314 -11.93 26.85 9.46
CA ALA A 314 -11.73 28.30 9.52
C ALA A 314 -10.77 28.76 8.37
N GLU A 315 -9.62 29.37 8.72
CA GLU A 315 -8.61 29.80 7.74
C GLU A 315 -7.68 28.66 7.25
N HIS A 316 -7.66 27.50 7.94
CA HIS A 316 -6.74 26.42 7.66
C HIS A 316 -7.25 25.51 6.53
N LEU A 317 -6.39 25.22 5.56
CA LEU A 317 -6.65 24.27 4.49
C LEU A 317 -6.09 22.90 4.86
N VAL A 318 -6.96 21.89 4.96
CA VAL A 318 -6.58 20.50 5.17
C VAL A 318 -6.86 19.68 3.92
N ILE A 319 -5.88 18.87 3.51
CA ILE A 319 -6.02 17.90 2.43
C ILE A 319 -5.94 16.51 3.05
N HIS A 320 -7.04 15.79 2.98
CA HIS A 320 -7.14 14.41 3.45
C HIS A 320 -6.60 13.46 2.38
N ASN A 321 -5.68 12.58 2.76
CA ASN A 321 -5.11 11.56 1.87
C ASN A 321 -4.88 10.26 2.65
N TYR A 322 -5.95 9.47 2.84
CA TYR A 322 -5.94 8.24 3.62
C TYR A 322 -7.05 7.27 3.23
N GLY A 323 -7.08 6.09 3.85
CA GLY A 323 -8.17 5.13 3.69
C GLY A 323 -8.05 4.22 2.47
N ALA A 324 -6.84 4.02 1.93
CA ALA A 324 -6.58 3.17 0.76
C ALA A 324 -6.68 1.66 1.04
N GLY A 325 -6.92 1.25 2.30
CA GLY A 325 -7.04 -0.16 2.66
C GLY A 325 -5.78 -0.96 2.28
N GLY A 326 -5.95 -2.02 1.50
CA GLY A 326 -4.85 -2.84 0.99
C GLY A 326 -4.10 -2.24 -0.19
N ALA A 327 -4.62 -1.17 -0.83
CA ALA A 327 -4.06 -0.57 -2.04
C ALA A 327 -3.00 0.51 -1.78
N GLY A 328 -2.61 0.73 -0.52
CA GLY A 328 -1.76 1.86 -0.13
C GLY A 328 -0.45 1.98 -0.90
N TYR A 329 0.25 0.88 -1.20
CA TYR A 329 1.48 0.92 -2.00
C TYR A 329 1.20 1.13 -3.48
N GLN A 330 0.29 0.35 -4.05
CA GLN A 330 0.00 0.39 -5.49
C GLN A 330 -0.64 1.70 -5.96
N ALA A 331 -1.30 2.46 -5.06
CA ALA A 331 -1.91 3.75 -5.35
C ALA A 331 -1.10 4.96 -4.85
N SER A 332 0.02 4.75 -4.15
CA SER A 332 0.69 5.76 -3.32
C SER A 332 1.06 7.04 -4.06
N TRP A 333 1.73 6.93 -5.20
CA TRP A 333 2.17 8.10 -5.99
C TRP A 333 1.00 8.79 -6.70
N GLY A 334 0.02 8.02 -7.17
CA GLY A 334 -1.18 8.59 -7.76
C GLY A 334 -2.02 9.36 -6.73
N MET A 335 -2.18 8.82 -5.53
CA MET A 335 -2.84 9.52 -4.43
C MET A 335 -2.04 10.77 -3.99
N ALA A 336 -0.71 10.67 -3.93
CA ALA A 336 0.16 11.80 -3.62
C ALA A 336 -0.01 12.94 -4.64
N LYS A 337 0.07 12.63 -5.94
CA LYS A 337 -0.18 13.59 -7.01
C LYS A 337 -1.57 14.21 -6.90
N GLY A 338 -2.60 13.38 -6.71
CA GLY A 338 -3.96 13.88 -6.54
C GLY A 338 -4.12 14.80 -5.32
N ALA A 339 -3.44 14.52 -4.21
CA ALA A 339 -3.45 15.37 -3.02
C ALA A 339 -2.79 16.74 -3.29
N VAL A 340 -1.65 16.75 -3.99
CA VAL A 340 -0.96 17.99 -4.34
C VAL A 340 -1.76 18.82 -5.36
N ASP A 341 -2.44 18.17 -6.31
CA ASP A 341 -3.31 18.85 -7.28
C ASP A 341 -4.49 19.58 -6.61
N LEU A 342 -4.92 19.15 -5.42
CA LEU A 342 -5.97 19.83 -4.66
C LEU A 342 -5.56 21.19 -4.09
N LEU A 343 -4.27 21.51 -4.01
CA LEU A 343 -3.81 22.86 -3.64
C LEU A 343 -4.20 23.93 -4.67
N GLN A 344 -4.32 23.57 -5.95
CA GLN A 344 -4.52 24.50 -7.06
C GLN A 344 -6.01 24.77 -7.41
N LYS A 345 -6.97 24.10 -6.77
CA LYS A 345 -8.40 24.21 -7.17
C LYS A 345 -9.07 25.54 -6.88
N ASP A 346 -8.40 26.51 -6.21
CA ASP A 346 -8.96 27.85 -5.97
C ASP A 346 -8.62 28.90 -7.04
N SER A 347 -7.80 28.58 -8.04
CA SER A 347 -7.38 29.56 -9.05
C SER A 347 -8.25 29.58 -10.32
N ARG A 348 -9.39 28.89 -10.31
CA ARG A 348 -10.36 28.86 -11.44
C ARG A 348 -11.79 28.99 -10.94
N LEU A 349 -12.13 30.12 -10.35
CA LEU A 349 -13.47 30.65 -10.20
C LEU A 349 -13.51 32.08 -10.73
#